data_33a1fcf1e89aa62b42c128248b4cb8fe
#
_entry.id   33a1fcf1e89aa62b42c128248b4cb8fe
#
_cell.length_a   1.000
_cell.length_b   1.000
_cell.length_c   1.000
_cell.angle_alpha   90.00
_cell.angle_beta   90.00
_cell.angle_gamma   90.00
#
_symmetry.space_group_name_H-M   'P 1'
#
loop_
_entity.id
_entity.type
_entity.pdbx_description
1 polymer ?
#
loop_
_entity_poly.entity_id
_entity_poly.type
_entity_poly.pdbx_seq_one_letter_code
_entity_poly.pdbx_strand_id
1 'polypeptide(L)'
;MRALLLILLFVFISPFDVSADGRRPLDLPSGGAGDGDEEEDAPETINFWGGEYEGDAFFWCLDKSCSMSWNGEIQDLKQEFTQTLNSLSSQAEFGVVAFSEGHIAWNPMPQRANPANKGSAIAWVQSLQAAGWTCLGPAAVETLNIANQCSKAMKQMLVLSDGEPYCNGSNTASQVLNDVAAANWQQIPVNTIYIAADSGGISFMQQLAQQNNGTFYQPQ
;
A
#
# COMPACT_ATOMS: atom_id res chain seq x y z
N MET A 1 -73.31 -0.48 19.86
CA MET A 1 -73.35 -1.83 19.31
C MET A 1 -72.99 -1.77 17.86
N ARG A 2 -71.70 -2.05 17.52
CA ARG A 2 -71.22 -2.26 16.13
C ARG A 2 -70.36 -3.50 16.15
N ALA A 3 -70.83 -4.55 15.50
CA ALA A 3 -70.20 -5.85 15.39
C ALA A 3 -69.01 -5.73 14.40
N LEU A 4 -67.84 -6.21 14.82
CA LEU A 4 -66.65 -6.35 13.99
C LEU A 4 -66.61 -7.75 13.40
N LEU A 5 -66.77 -7.86 12.08
CA LEU A 5 -66.76 -9.09 11.32
C LEU A 5 -65.30 -9.47 11.02
N LEU A 6 -64.81 -10.56 11.63
CA LEU A 6 -63.47 -11.13 11.36
C LEU A 6 -63.59 -12.10 10.18
N ILE A 7 -62.99 -11.75 9.04
CA ILE A 7 -62.87 -12.64 7.89
C ILE A 7 -61.57 -13.44 8.04
N LEU A 8 -61.71 -14.76 8.31
CA LEU A 8 -60.58 -15.70 8.28
C LEU A 8 -60.32 -16.13 6.84
N LEU A 9 -59.16 -15.76 6.32
CA LEU A 9 -58.69 -16.20 5.01
C LEU A 9 -57.93 -17.53 5.18
N PHE A 10 -58.52 -18.64 4.76
CA PHE A 10 -57.84 -19.94 4.68
C PHE A 10 -57.03 -19.98 3.40
N VAL A 11 -55.69 -20.00 3.55
CA VAL A 11 -54.76 -20.28 2.45
C VAL A 11 -54.59 -21.79 2.36
N PHE A 12 -55.11 -22.40 1.28
CA PHE A 12 -54.85 -23.79 0.93
C PHE A 12 -53.45 -23.91 0.36
N ILE A 13 -52.53 -24.55 1.09
CA ILE A 13 -51.24 -24.96 0.58
C ILE A 13 -51.42 -26.37 -0.02
N SER A 14 -51.36 -26.47 -1.33
CA SER A 14 -51.29 -27.75 -2.03
C SER A 14 -49.88 -28.33 -1.93
N PRO A 15 -49.71 -29.63 -1.64
CA PRO A 15 -48.40 -30.26 -1.69
C PRO A 15 -47.98 -30.42 -3.17
N PHE A 16 -46.85 -29.85 -3.54
CA PHE A 16 -46.22 -30.17 -4.81
C PHE A 16 -45.54 -31.54 -4.67
N ASP A 17 -46.03 -32.54 -5.40
CA ASP A 17 -45.32 -33.78 -5.63
C ASP A 17 -44.12 -33.51 -6.52
N VAL A 18 -42.93 -33.54 -5.93
CA VAL A 18 -41.67 -33.55 -6.67
C VAL A 18 -41.36 -34.97 -7.08
N SER A 19 -41.78 -35.38 -8.29
CA SER A 19 -41.26 -36.57 -8.95
C SER A 19 -39.78 -36.43 -9.14
N ALA A 20 -38.97 -37.23 -8.43
CA ALA A 20 -37.55 -37.39 -8.66
C ALA A 20 -37.38 -38.15 -10.00
N ASP A 21 -37.25 -37.37 -11.09
CA ASP A 21 -36.82 -37.92 -12.37
C ASP A 21 -35.26 -38.08 -12.28
N GLY A 22 -34.88 -39.36 -12.25
CA GLY A 22 -33.45 -39.79 -12.15
C GLY A 22 -32.66 -39.49 -13.41
N ARG A 23 -32.52 -38.22 -13.77
CA ARG A 23 -31.59 -37.80 -14.78
C ARG A 23 -30.22 -37.65 -14.12
N ARG A 24 -29.26 -38.47 -14.59
CA ARG A 24 -27.85 -38.34 -14.29
C ARG A 24 -27.38 -36.91 -14.56
N PRO A 25 -26.44 -36.37 -13.76
CA PRO A 25 -25.82 -35.12 -14.11
C PRO A 25 -25.29 -35.19 -15.53
N LEU A 26 -25.61 -34.18 -16.34
CA LEU A 26 -25.04 -34.04 -17.68
C LEU A 26 -23.53 -34.21 -17.60
N ASP A 27 -23.04 -35.28 -18.26
CA ASP A 27 -21.64 -35.34 -18.62
C ASP A 27 -21.35 -34.14 -19.52
N LEU A 28 -20.80 -33.10 -18.94
CA LEU A 28 -20.17 -32.03 -19.72
C LEU A 28 -19.01 -32.68 -20.46
N PRO A 29 -18.89 -32.46 -21.79
CA PRO A 29 -17.75 -32.97 -22.51
C PRO A 29 -16.48 -32.39 -21.92
N SER A 30 -15.65 -33.25 -21.34
CA SER A 30 -14.27 -32.94 -20.96
C SER A 30 -13.47 -32.73 -22.25
N GLY A 31 -13.46 -31.50 -22.75
CA GLY A 31 -12.82 -31.14 -24.00
C GLY A 31 -12.78 -29.65 -24.20
N GLY A 32 -12.07 -29.00 -23.36
CA GLY A 32 -11.70 -27.61 -23.50
C GLY A 32 -10.48 -27.41 -22.61
N ALA A 33 -9.30 -27.58 -23.19
CA ALA A 33 -8.11 -26.97 -22.64
C ALA A 33 -8.31 -25.46 -22.74
N GLY A 34 -9.00 -24.91 -21.77
CA GLY A 34 -8.88 -23.51 -21.41
C GLY A 34 -7.68 -23.42 -20.51
N ASP A 35 -6.49 -23.25 -21.08
CA ASP A 35 -5.36 -22.65 -20.39
C ASP A 35 -5.75 -21.22 -20.06
N GLY A 36 -6.45 -21.07 -19.00
CA GLY A 36 -6.78 -19.85 -18.33
C GLY A 36 -6.65 -20.15 -16.86
N ASP A 37 -5.47 -20.62 -16.45
CA ASP A 37 -5.00 -20.42 -15.11
C ASP A 37 -4.87 -18.89 -14.95
N GLU A 38 -6.00 -18.21 -14.67
CA GLU A 38 -5.96 -17.04 -13.83
C GLU A 38 -5.48 -17.57 -12.47
N GLU A 39 -4.16 -17.89 -12.37
CA GLU A 39 -3.48 -17.81 -11.12
C GLU A 39 -3.78 -16.38 -10.67
N GLU A 40 -4.71 -16.23 -9.71
CA GLU A 40 -4.71 -15.02 -8.89
C GLU A 40 -3.27 -14.94 -8.41
N ASP A 41 -2.52 -14.00 -9.01
CA ASP A 41 -1.08 -13.87 -8.75
C ASP A 41 -0.92 -13.78 -7.24
N ALA A 42 -0.28 -14.77 -6.65
CA ALA A 42 -0.01 -14.78 -5.22
C ALA A 42 0.72 -13.48 -4.88
N PRO A 43 0.41 -12.86 -3.74
CA PRO A 43 1.07 -11.62 -3.36
C PRO A 43 2.59 -11.81 -3.37
N GLU A 44 3.31 -10.80 -3.84
CA GLU A 44 4.76 -10.82 -3.90
C GLU A 44 5.35 -10.45 -2.54
N THR A 45 6.48 -11.05 -2.20
CA THR A 45 7.27 -10.63 -1.04
C THR A 45 8.48 -9.84 -1.52
N ILE A 46 8.60 -8.61 -1.06
CA ILE A 46 9.79 -7.78 -1.29
C ILE A 46 10.63 -7.70 -0.01
N ASN A 47 11.94 -7.56 -0.20
CA ASN A 47 12.84 -7.17 0.86
C ASN A 47 13.23 -5.71 0.65
N PHE A 48 13.06 -4.87 1.67
CA PHE A 48 13.46 -3.47 1.64
C PHE A 48 14.09 -3.11 2.96
N TRP A 49 15.36 -2.78 2.92
CA TRP A 49 16.18 -2.47 4.10
C TRP A 49 16.22 -3.58 5.16
N GLY A 50 16.07 -4.85 4.74
CA GLY A 50 16.02 -6.02 5.61
C GLY A 50 14.66 -6.35 6.23
N GLY A 51 13.66 -5.51 6.05
CA GLY A 51 12.25 -5.83 6.33
C GLY A 51 11.62 -6.59 5.15
N GLU A 52 10.75 -7.55 5.45
CA GLU A 52 9.99 -8.29 4.45
C GLU A 52 8.54 -7.78 4.41
N TYR A 53 8.04 -7.51 3.20
CA TYR A 53 6.71 -6.95 2.98
C TYR A 53 6.01 -7.72 1.87
N GLU A 54 4.82 -8.22 2.18
CA GLU A 54 3.99 -9.00 1.27
C GLU A 54 2.86 -8.14 0.70
N GLY A 55 2.67 -8.16 -0.63
CA GLY A 55 1.62 -7.37 -1.29
C GLY A 55 1.61 -7.50 -2.81
N ASP A 56 0.58 -6.92 -3.42
CA ASP A 56 0.41 -6.81 -4.87
C ASP A 56 0.83 -5.43 -5.39
N ALA A 57 0.95 -4.46 -4.47
CA ALA A 57 1.35 -3.10 -4.80
C ALA A 57 2.11 -2.45 -3.65
N PHE A 58 3.15 -1.67 -4.01
CA PHE A 58 4.09 -1.08 -3.07
C PHE A 58 4.26 0.42 -3.35
N PHE A 59 4.11 1.24 -2.29
CA PHE A 59 4.17 2.69 -2.38
C PHE A 59 5.24 3.24 -1.46
N TRP A 60 6.26 3.86 -2.03
CA TRP A 60 7.39 4.39 -1.28
C TRP A 60 7.25 5.88 -1.01
N CYS A 61 7.47 6.29 0.24
CA CYS A 61 7.65 7.66 0.70
C CYS A 61 9.08 7.81 1.18
N LEU A 62 9.93 8.46 0.37
CA LEU A 62 11.37 8.45 0.51
C LEU A 62 11.89 9.80 0.98
N ASP A 63 12.60 9.81 2.10
CA ASP A 63 13.28 10.99 2.61
C ASP A 63 14.50 11.34 1.73
N LYS A 64 14.58 12.61 1.37
CA LYS A 64 15.78 13.20 0.77
C LYS A 64 16.16 14.52 1.46
N SER A 65 15.87 14.65 2.75
CA SER A 65 16.30 15.79 3.58
C SER A 65 17.82 15.91 3.64
N CYS A 66 18.32 17.02 4.16
CA CYS A 66 19.75 17.27 4.16
C CYS A 66 20.55 16.25 4.99
N SER A 67 19.99 15.71 6.06
CA SER A 67 20.59 14.68 6.92
C SER A 67 20.93 13.41 6.16
N MET A 68 20.16 13.02 5.17
CA MET A 68 20.37 11.86 4.31
C MET A 68 21.72 11.89 3.55
N SER A 69 22.44 13.00 3.57
CA SER A 69 23.80 13.11 2.99
C SER A 69 24.94 12.87 3.99
N TRP A 70 24.67 12.85 5.30
CA TRP A 70 25.74 12.93 6.30
C TRP A 70 26.58 11.67 6.38
N ASN A 71 25.97 10.48 6.32
CA ASN A 71 26.70 9.21 6.36
C ASN A 71 26.49 8.39 5.06
N GLY A 72 25.92 9.01 4.02
CA GLY A 72 25.67 8.35 2.74
C GLY A 72 24.30 7.69 2.62
N GLU A 73 23.38 7.93 3.55
CA GLU A 73 22.04 7.30 3.58
C GLU A 73 21.29 7.47 2.26
N ILE A 74 21.45 8.62 1.57
CA ILE A 74 20.83 8.83 0.25
C ILE A 74 21.37 7.86 -0.82
N GLN A 75 22.64 7.43 -0.72
CA GLN A 75 23.21 6.48 -1.68
C GLN A 75 22.71 5.07 -1.38
N ASP A 76 22.62 4.71 -0.11
CA ASP A 76 22.10 3.43 0.33
C ASP A 76 20.60 3.29 -0.04
N LEU A 77 19.81 4.38 0.15
CA LEU A 77 18.43 4.45 -0.30
C LEU A 77 18.30 4.16 -1.80
N LYS A 78 19.13 4.81 -2.63
CA LYS A 78 19.11 4.62 -4.08
C LYS A 78 19.44 3.19 -4.49
N GLN A 79 20.40 2.59 -3.82
CA GLN A 79 20.81 1.21 -4.08
C GLN A 79 19.71 0.25 -3.68
N GLU A 80 19.19 0.36 -2.46
CA GLU A 80 18.17 -0.48 -1.89
C GLU A 80 16.85 -0.41 -2.69
N PHE A 81 16.42 0.82 -3.02
CA PHE A 81 15.25 1.03 -3.87
C PHE A 81 15.42 0.36 -5.25
N THR A 82 16.61 0.50 -5.86
CA THR A 82 16.88 -0.11 -7.16
C THR A 82 16.80 -1.63 -7.11
N GLN A 83 17.36 -2.25 -6.08
CA GLN A 83 17.33 -3.71 -5.90
C GLN A 83 15.90 -4.19 -5.71
N THR A 84 15.18 -3.56 -4.77
CA THR A 84 13.80 -3.92 -4.44
C THR A 84 12.85 -3.71 -5.60
N LEU A 85 12.93 -2.58 -6.32
CA LEU A 85 12.05 -2.35 -7.47
C LEU A 85 12.32 -3.35 -8.60
N ASN A 86 13.59 -3.75 -8.81
CA ASN A 86 13.94 -4.76 -9.82
C ASN A 86 13.40 -6.16 -9.47
N SER A 87 13.20 -6.51 -8.20
CA SER A 87 12.68 -7.81 -7.78
C SER A 87 11.19 -8.00 -8.08
N LEU A 88 10.42 -6.91 -8.19
CA LEU A 88 8.99 -6.99 -8.50
C LEU A 88 8.74 -7.66 -9.86
N SER A 89 7.68 -8.45 -9.95
CA SER A 89 7.15 -8.92 -11.23
C SER A 89 6.50 -7.78 -12.03
N SER A 90 6.16 -8.04 -13.26
CA SER A 90 5.43 -7.06 -14.08
C SER A 90 3.95 -6.93 -13.71
N GLN A 91 3.44 -7.78 -12.83
CA GLN A 91 2.07 -7.77 -12.35
C GLN A 91 1.87 -6.83 -11.16
N ALA A 92 2.92 -6.61 -10.36
CA ALA A 92 2.87 -5.67 -9.26
C ALA A 92 2.64 -4.23 -9.75
N GLU A 93 2.00 -3.44 -8.90
CA GLU A 93 1.89 -1.99 -9.11
C GLU A 93 2.73 -1.23 -8.08
N PHE A 94 3.14 -0.02 -8.43
CA PHE A 94 3.93 0.78 -7.51
C PHE A 94 3.76 2.28 -7.71
N GLY A 95 4.15 3.03 -6.68
CA GLY A 95 4.27 4.49 -6.70
C GLY A 95 5.42 4.95 -5.83
N VAL A 96 5.99 6.11 -6.14
CA VAL A 96 7.11 6.69 -5.40
C VAL A 96 6.91 8.18 -5.21
N VAL A 97 7.03 8.63 -3.99
CA VAL A 97 7.08 10.04 -3.60
C VAL A 97 8.37 10.28 -2.84
N ALA A 98 9.11 11.32 -3.20
CA ALA A 98 10.27 11.77 -2.44
C ALA A 98 9.98 13.10 -1.78
N PHE A 99 10.56 13.34 -0.59
CA PHE A 99 10.30 14.55 0.16
C PHE A 99 11.55 15.17 0.80
N SER A 100 11.45 16.49 0.98
CA SER A 100 12.33 17.32 1.80
C SER A 100 11.58 18.56 2.28
N GLU A 101 11.86 19.78 1.81
CA GLU A 101 11.04 20.99 2.08
C GLU A 101 9.66 20.94 1.41
N GLY A 102 9.53 20.16 0.34
CA GLY A 102 8.32 19.82 -0.35
C GLY A 102 8.36 18.35 -0.73
N HIS A 103 7.38 17.90 -1.49
CA HIS A 103 7.36 16.55 -2.02
C HIS A 103 7.16 16.57 -3.53
N ILE A 104 7.57 15.50 -4.16
CA ILE A 104 7.41 15.27 -5.58
C ILE A 104 7.14 13.79 -5.83
N ALA A 105 6.08 13.48 -6.55
CA ALA A 105 5.78 12.13 -7.01
C ALA A 105 6.50 11.86 -8.33
N TRP A 106 7.08 10.67 -8.48
CA TRP A 106 7.58 10.20 -9.77
C TRP A 106 6.47 10.12 -10.81
N ASN A 107 5.30 9.62 -10.40
CA ASN A 107 4.08 9.58 -11.18
C ASN A 107 2.89 9.82 -10.25
N PRO A 108 1.87 10.64 -10.63
CA PRO A 108 0.71 10.90 -9.79
C PRO A 108 -0.29 9.72 -9.73
N MET A 109 -0.04 8.65 -10.48
CA MET A 109 -0.88 7.45 -10.55
C MET A 109 -0.04 6.21 -10.29
N PRO A 110 -0.64 5.13 -9.72
CA PRO A 110 0.02 3.83 -9.63
C PRO A 110 0.47 3.36 -11.03
N GLN A 111 1.62 2.72 -11.09
CA GLN A 111 2.18 2.21 -12.33
C GLN A 111 2.50 0.73 -12.21
N ARG A 112 2.27 -0.05 -13.27
CA ARG A 112 2.72 -1.44 -13.32
C ARG A 112 4.25 -1.51 -13.32
N ALA A 113 4.80 -2.51 -12.61
CA ALA A 113 6.24 -2.71 -12.50
C ALA A 113 6.87 -3.37 -13.76
N ASN A 114 6.42 -2.95 -14.96
CA ASN A 114 7.04 -3.37 -16.20
C ASN A 114 8.47 -2.77 -16.37
N PRO A 115 9.31 -3.33 -17.24
CA PRO A 115 10.71 -2.88 -17.38
C PRO A 115 10.87 -1.38 -17.68
N ALA A 116 9.96 -0.79 -18.46
CA ALA A 116 10.04 0.63 -18.83
C ALA A 116 9.75 1.53 -17.61
N ASN A 117 8.70 1.23 -16.85
CA ASN A 117 8.34 1.98 -15.64
C ASN A 117 9.40 1.81 -14.55
N LYS A 118 9.90 0.59 -14.32
CA LYS A 118 11.01 0.35 -13.38
C LYS A 118 12.24 1.18 -13.75
N GLY A 119 12.67 1.10 -15.01
CA GLY A 119 13.84 1.87 -15.49
C GLY A 119 13.66 3.38 -15.31
N SER A 120 12.48 3.90 -15.62
CA SER A 120 12.16 5.32 -15.43
C SER A 120 12.17 5.74 -13.95
N ALA A 121 11.54 4.96 -13.07
CA ALA A 121 11.49 5.25 -11.65
C ALA A 121 12.89 5.16 -11.00
N ILE A 122 13.67 4.14 -11.36
CA ILE A 122 15.07 4.01 -10.90
C ILE A 122 15.88 5.21 -11.33
N ALA A 123 15.83 5.60 -12.60
CA ALA A 123 16.57 6.76 -13.10
C ALA A 123 16.17 8.05 -12.35
N TRP A 124 14.86 8.20 -12.05
CA TRP A 124 14.37 9.34 -11.29
C TRP A 124 14.87 9.32 -9.84
N VAL A 125 14.80 8.18 -9.12
CA VAL A 125 15.35 8.07 -7.75
C VAL A 125 16.87 8.29 -7.74
N GLN A 126 17.60 7.76 -8.72
CA GLN A 126 19.04 7.99 -8.85
C GLN A 126 19.40 9.49 -9.03
N SER A 127 18.50 10.29 -9.59
CA SER A 127 18.69 11.74 -9.77
C SER A 127 18.44 12.57 -8.51
N LEU A 128 17.81 12.01 -7.46
CA LEU A 128 17.49 12.72 -6.24
C LEU A 128 18.78 13.23 -5.55
N GLN A 129 18.68 14.43 -4.98
CA GLN A 129 19.75 15.05 -4.20
C GLN A 129 19.25 15.31 -2.79
N ALA A 130 20.04 14.97 -1.79
CA ALA A 130 19.72 15.26 -0.41
C ALA A 130 19.82 16.78 -0.14
N ALA A 131 18.73 17.38 0.32
CA ALA A 131 18.65 18.80 0.66
C ALA A 131 17.36 19.13 1.42
N GLY A 132 17.36 20.21 2.19
CA GLY A 132 16.16 20.78 2.81
C GLY A 132 15.72 20.10 4.10
N TRP A 133 14.49 20.38 4.50
CA TRP A 133 13.86 19.92 5.74
C TRP A 133 13.24 18.52 5.59
N THR A 134 12.63 18.01 6.68
CA THR A 134 11.96 16.70 6.73
C THR A 134 10.43 16.89 6.77
N CYS A 135 9.85 17.42 5.67
CA CYS A 135 8.41 17.67 5.57
C CYS A 135 7.63 16.40 5.20
N LEU A 136 7.64 15.40 6.07
CA LEU A 136 7.08 14.07 5.81
C LEU A 136 5.55 14.07 5.62
N GLY A 137 4.80 14.85 6.41
CA GLY A 137 3.34 14.77 6.43
C GLY A 137 2.67 14.89 5.07
N PRO A 138 2.88 16.00 4.32
CA PRO A 138 2.30 16.15 2.98
C PRO A 138 2.71 15.06 2.00
N ALA A 139 3.94 14.54 2.11
CA ALA A 139 4.43 13.47 1.26
C ALA A 139 3.78 12.12 1.56
N ALA A 140 3.60 11.81 2.84
CA ALA A 140 2.92 10.60 3.26
C ALA A 140 1.44 10.61 2.81
N VAL A 141 0.76 11.75 2.93
CA VAL A 141 -0.61 11.94 2.42
C VAL A 141 -0.66 11.76 0.91
N GLU A 142 0.29 12.34 0.16
CA GLU A 142 0.34 12.17 -1.30
C GLU A 142 0.62 10.72 -1.70
N THR A 143 1.51 10.03 -0.98
CA THR A 143 1.78 8.61 -1.21
C THR A 143 0.52 7.77 -1.01
N LEU A 144 -0.27 8.04 0.04
CA LEU A 144 -1.56 7.39 0.27
C LEU A 144 -2.59 7.74 -0.80
N ASN A 145 -2.63 8.99 -1.28
CA ASN A 145 -3.52 9.39 -2.36
C ASN A 145 -3.24 8.60 -3.64
N ILE A 146 -1.97 8.36 -3.97
CA ILE A 146 -1.58 7.51 -5.09
C ILE A 146 -1.99 6.05 -4.80
N ALA A 147 -1.68 5.52 -3.62
CA ALA A 147 -2.01 4.15 -3.23
C ALA A 147 -3.53 3.89 -3.23
N ASN A 148 -4.33 4.87 -2.85
CA ASN A 148 -5.79 4.79 -2.86
C ASN A 148 -6.39 4.69 -4.27
N GLN A 149 -5.65 5.06 -5.32
CA GLN A 149 -6.07 4.92 -6.72
C GLN A 149 -5.73 3.53 -7.30
N CYS A 150 -4.90 2.76 -6.60
CA CYS A 150 -4.55 1.39 -7.00
C CYS A 150 -5.71 0.44 -6.72
N SER A 151 -6.03 -0.42 -7.70
CA SER A 151 -7.10 -1.41 -7.58
C SER A 151 -6.66 -2.74 -6.93
N LYS A 152 -5.37 -2.94 -6.75
CA LYS A 152 -4.83 -4.15 -6.11
C LYS A 152 -5.34 -4.29 -4.67
N ALA A 153 -5.55 -5.54 -4.25
CA ALA A 153 -6.13 -5.85 -2.94
C ALA A 153 -5.12 -5.65 -1.80
N MET A 154 -3.91 -6.18 -1.97
CA MET A 154 -2.86 -6.13 -0.95
C MET A 154 -1.86 -5.03 -1.27
N LYS A 155 -1.98 -3.91 -0.57
CA LYS A 155 -1.12 -2.74 -0.74
C LYS A 155 -0.22 -2.57 0.46
N GLN A 156 1.00 -2.09 0.23
CA GLN A 156 1.94 -1.73 1.28
C GLN A 156 2.46 -0.32 1.02
N MET A 157 2.46 0.52 2.04
CA MET A 157 3.19 1.78 2.03
C MET A 157 4.45 1.64 2.86
N LEU A 158 5.58 2.10 2.32
CA LEU A 158 6.88 2.08 2.98
C LEU A 158 7.39 3.51 3.13
N VAL A 159 7.57 3.95 4.36
CA VAL A 159 8.10 5.28 4.70
C VAL A 159 9.52 5.11 5.21
N LEU A 160 10.49 5.70 4.53
CA LEU A 160 11.88 5.68 4.93
C LEU A 160 12.33 7.08 5.30
N SER A 161 12.91 7.24 6.50
CA SER A 161 13.45 8.51 6.99
C SER A 161 14.58 8.29 8.01
N ASP A 162 15.45 9.26 8.14
CA ASP A 162 16.51 9.35 9.14
C ASP A 162 16.19 10.33 10.28
N GLY A 163 14.98 10.91 10.31
CA GLY A 163 14.64 11.95 11.26
C GLY A 163 13.18 12.01 11.70
N GLU A 164 12.93 12.85 12.68
CA GLU A 164 11.60 13.30 13.06
C GLU A 164 11.07 14.29 12.00
N PRO A 165 9.73 14.32 11.77
CA PRO A 165 9.18 15.32 10.86
C PRO A 165 9.45 16.73 11.37
N TYR A 166 10.13 17.51 10.56
CA TYR A 166 10.42 18.92 10.83
C TYR A 166 10.28 19.74 9.56
N CYS A 167 9.29 20.62 9.53
CA CYS A 167 8.97 21.44 8.36
C CYS A 167 8.85 22.90 8.76
N ASN A 168 9.97 23.53 9.10
CA ASN A 168 10.06 24.94 9.47
C ASN A 168 8.96 25.39 10.47
N GLY A 169 8.73 24.60 11.53
CA GLY A 169 7.74 24.88 12.57
C GLY A 169 6.29 24.47 12.23
N SER A 170 6.08 23.87 11.08
CA SER A 170 4.81 23.22 10.70
C SER A 170 5.02 21.69 10.58
N ASN A 171 3.92 20.95 10.47
CA ASN A 171 3.94 19.48 10.41
C ASN A 171 4.63 18.84 11.61
N THR A 172 4.16 19.17 12.82
CA THR A 172 4.59 18.47 14.03
C THR A 172 4.25 16.98 13.93
N ALA A 173 4.95 16.14 14.67
CA ALA A 173 4.70 14.70 14.73
C ALA A 173 3.20 14.38 14.90
N SER A 174 2.51 15.05 15.83
CA SER A 174 1.08 14.86 16.06
C SER A 174 0.20 15.25 14.86
N GLN A 175 0.55 16.31 14.14
CA GLN A 175 -0.17 16.70 12.92
C GLN A 175 0.01 15.65 11.83
N VAL A 176 1.24 15.21 11.60
CA VAL A 176 1.52 14.16 10.61
C VAL A 176 0.76 12.87 10.91
N LEU A 177 0.75 12.41 12.17
CA LEU A 177 0.00 11.23 12.58
C LEU A 177 -1.49 11.36 12.27
N ASN A 178 -2.10 12.51 12.57
CA ASN A 178 -3.52 12.76 12.30
C ASN A 178 -3.81 12.85 10.79
N ASP A 179 -2.97 13.54 10.03
CA ASP A 179 -3.16 13.73 8.59
C ASP A 179 -3.04 12.40 7.83
N VAL A 180 -2.05 11.57 8.20
CA VAL A 180 -1.86 10.25 7.62
C VAL A 180 -3.02 9.32 7.97
N ALA A 181 -3.46 9.30 9.23
CA ALA A 181 -4.61 8.48 9.63
C ALA A 181 -5.89 8.90 8.89
N ALA A 182 -6.11 10.19 8.66
CA ALA A 182 -7.25 10.69 7.90
C ALA A 182 -7.18 10.33 6.40
N ALA A 183 -5.98 10.36 5.81
CA ALA A 183 -5.77 10.02 4.41
C ALA A 183 -5.83 8.50 4.15
N ASN A 184 -5.54 7.67 5.17
CA ASN A 184 -5.48 6.21 5.07
C ASN A 184 -6.86 5.54 5.23
N TRP A 185 -7.85 5.98 4.46
CA TRP A 185 -9.22 5.46 4.55
C TRP A 185 -9.37 4.01 4.07
N GLN A 186 -8.43 3.50 3.26
CA GLN A 186 -8.37 2.09 2.85
C GLN A 186 -7.63 1.20 3.85
N GLN A 187 -7.11 1.76 4.95
CA GLN A 187 -6.36 1.03 5.97
C GLN A 187 -5.12 0.29 5.42
N ILE A 188 -4.45 0.91 4.44
CA ILE A 188 -3.21 0.40 3.86
C ILE A 188 -2.15 0.35 4.96
N PRO A 189 -1.47 -0.79 5.20
CA PRO A 189 -0.38 -0.86 6.15
C PRO A 189 0.73 0.16 5.81
N VAL A 190 1.05 1.04 6.78
CA VAL A 190 2.14 2.01 6.64
C VAL A 190 3.34 1.50 7.43
N ASN A 191 4.26 0.90 6.72
CA ASN A 191 5.49 0.37 7.30
C ASN A 191 6.54 1.47 7.34
N THR A 192 7.23 1.59 8.45
CA THR A 192 8.21 2.66 8.66
C THR A 192 9.60 2.08 8.86
N ILE A 193 10.56 2.64 8.15
CA ILE A 193 11.97 2.26 8.21
C ILE A 193 12.77 3.48 8.68
N TYR A 194 13.39 3.36 9.86
CA TYR A 194 14.21 4.42 10.47
C TYR A 194 15.67 4.08 10.34
N ILE A 195 16.40 4.86 9.57
CA ILE A 195 17.78 4.54 9.17
C ILE A 195 18.85 5.36 9.89
N ALA A 196 18.47 6.29 10.79
CA ALA A 196 19.46 7.03 11.57
C ALA A 196 20.07 6.20 12.69
N ALA A 197 21.29 6.55 13.07
CA ALA A 197 21.97 5.96 14.21
C ALA A 197 21.48 6.52 15.55
N ASP A 198 20.86 7.70 15.57
CA ASP A 198 20.28 8.28 16.77
C ASP A 198 18.86 7.78 17.04
N SER A 199 18.25 8.26 18.11
CA SER A 199 16.92 7.83 18.53
C SER A 199 15.83 8.89 18.34
N GLY A 200 16.14 10.02 17.71
CA GLY A 200 15.24 11.18 17.65
C GLY A 200 13.87 10.87 17.01
N GLY A 201 13.87 10.18 15.87
CA GLY A 201 12.65 9.86 15.12
C GLY A 201 11.97 8.53 15.50
N ILE A 202 12.58 7.68 16.32
CA ILE A 202 12.11 6.32 16.59
C ILE A 202 10.66 6.32 17.09
N SER A 203 10.37 7.10 18.13
CA SER A 203 9.05 7.13 18.75
C SER A 203 7.95 7.55 17.76
N PHE A 204 8.24 8.53 16.91
CA PHE A 204 7.32 8.98 15.89
C PHE A 204 7.08 7.88 14.83
N MET A 205 8.14 7.28 14.30
CA MET A 205 8.04 6.24 13.28
C MET A 205 7.32 4.99 13.80
N GLN A 206 7.55 4.61 15.05
CA GLN A 206 6.80 3.53 15.72
C GLN A 206 5.31 3.85 15.82
N GLN A 207 4.95 5.08 16.23
CA GLN A 207 3.56 5.49 16.33
C GLN A 207 2.88 5.54 14.95
N LEU A 208 3.58 6.05 13.93
CA LEU A 208 3.08 6.12 12.57
C LEU A 208 2.74 4.73 12.02
N ALA A 209 3.63 3.75 12.21
CA ALA A 209 3.39 2.37 11.83
C ALA A 209 2.22 1.77 12.61
N GLN A 210 2.23 1.87 13.94
CA GLN A 210 1.23 1.27 14.82
C GLN A 210 -0.18 1.79 14.53
N GLN A 211 -0.35 3.10 14.29
CA GLN A 211 -1.65 3.71 14.01
C GLN A 211 -2.21 3.30 12.64
N ASN A 212 -1.37 2.81 11.74
CA ASN A 212 -1.73 2.46 10.38
C ASN A 212 -1.50 0.96 10.06
N ASN A 213 -1.61 0.08 11.04
CA ASN A 213 -1.51 -1.38 10.88
C ASN A 213 -0.21 -1.86 10.20
N GLY A 214 0.83 -1.05 10.20
CA GLY A 214 2.14 -1.38 9.65
C GLY A 214 3.14 -1.84 10.70
N THR A 215 4.36 -2.08 10.24
CA THR A 215 5.51 -2.48 11.05
C THR A 215 6.55 -1.37 11.11
N PHE A 216 7.26 -1.29 12.24
CA PHE A 216 8.44 -0.44 12.38
C PHE A 216 9.70 -1.32 12.26
N TYR A 217 10.65 -0.87 11.45
CA TYR A 217 11.94 -1.52 11.29
C TYR A 217 13.08 -0.50 11.45
N GLN A 218 14.14 -0.90 12.14
CA GLN A 218 15.38 -0.16 12.24
C GLN A 218 16.53 -1.12 11.95
N PRO A 219 17.28 -0.91 10.86
CA PRO A 219 18.51 -1.68 10.56
C PRO A 219 19.52 -1.53 11.69
N GLN A 220 20.29 -2.60 11.95
CA GLN A 220 21.37 -2.61 12.93
C GLN A 220 22.69 -2.21 12.30
#